data_d0d5285c370362ddea2854686ac83c56
#
_entry.id   d0d5285c370362ddea2854686ac83c56
#
_cell.length_a   1.000
_cell.length_b   1.000
_cell.length_c   1.000
_cell.angle_alpha   90.00
_cell.angle_beta   90.00
_cell.angle_gamma   90.00
#
_symmetry.space_group_name_H-M   'P 1'
#
loop_
_entity.id
_entity.type
_entity.pdbx_description
1 polymer ?
#
loop_
_entity_poly.entity_id
_entity_poly.type
_entity_poly.pdbx_seq_one_letter_code
_entity_poly.pdbx_strand_id
1 'polypeptide(L)'
;FYYYDTKVLRDTLSAINQEVAKYPNYSVHYAVKANANPKVLTIIRESGMGADCVSGGEIRAAIRAGFPADKVVFAGVGKADWEINLGLEYGIFCFNVESIPELEVINELAAAQNKIANVAFRINPDVGAHTHANITTGLAENKFGISMQDMDKVIDVAQEMKNVKFIGLHFHIGSQILDMGDFVALCNRVNELQDKLEARRILVEHINVGGGLGIDYGHPNRQAVPNFKDYFATYAGQLKLRPYQ
;
A
#
# COMPACT_ATOMS: atom_id res chain seq x y z
N PHE A 1 8.92 30.34 0.72
CA PHE A 1 8.87 29.35 -0.38
C PHE A 1 9.45 28.02 0.09
N TYR A 2 9.06 26.93 -0.58
CA TYR A 2 9.64 25.61 -0.34
C TYR A 2 10.84 25.40 -1.26
N TYR A 3 11.95 24.95 -0.67
CA TYR A 3 13.15 24.53 -1.40
C TYR A 3 13.30 23.01 -1.32
N TYR A 4 13.48 22.38 -2.47
CA TYR A 4 13.68 20.93 -2.57
C TYR A 4 15.10 20.64 -3.03
N ASP A 5 15.88 19.95 -2.20
CA ASP A 5 17.19 19.44 -2.57
C ASP A 5 17.00 18.11 -3.34
N THR A 6 17.15 18.19 -4.65
CA THR A 6 16.99 17.01 -5.51
C THR A 6 18.14 16.02 -5.35
N LYS A 7 19.29 16.43 -4.81
CA LYS A 7 20.39 15.50 -4.50
C LYS A 7 19.98 14.60 -3.34
N VAL A 8 19.49 15.16 -2.25
CA VAL A 8 19.00 14.37 -1.09
C VAL A 8 17.88 13.43 -1.51
N LEU A 9 16.95 13.90 -2.34
CA LEU A 9 15.88 13.04 -2.89
C LEU A 9 16.47 11.86 -3.68
N ARG A 10 17.40 12.10 -4.60
CA ARG A 10 18.02 11.03 -5.40
C ARG A 10 18.88 10.08 -4.56
N ASP A 11 19.60 10.59 -3.58
CA ASP A 11 20.39 9.77 -2.65
C ASP A 11 19.46 8.83 -1.84
N THR A 12 18.31 9.35 -1.37
CA THR A 12 17.28 8.55 -0.67
C THR A 12 16.68 7.48 -1.57
N LEU A 13 16.34 7.83 -2.81
CA LEU A 13 15.80 6.89 -3.80
C LEU A 13 16.84 5.80 -4.15
N SER A 14 18.11 6.18 -4.27
CA SER A 14 19.20 5.23 -4.51
C SER A 14 19.36 4.27 -3.33
N ALA A 15 19.33 4.77 -2.10
CA ALA A 15 19.47 3.96 -0.90
C ALA A 15 18.34 2.92 -0.76
N ILE A 16 17.08 3.34 -0.96
CA ILE A 16 15.96 2.39 -0.88
C ILE A 16 16.01 1.36 -2.02
N ASN A 17 16.39 1.77 -3.23
CA ASN A 17 16.52 0.86 -4.36
C ASN A 17 17.63 -0.17 -4.15
N GLN A 18 18.77 0.23 -3.56
CA GLN A 18 19.84 -0.71 -3.21
C GLN A 18 19.38 -1.78 -2.21
N GLU A 19 18.54 -1.41 -1.27
CA GLU A 19 18.03 -2.38 -0.29
C GLU A 19 16.94 -3.27 -0.88
N VAL A 20 15.95 -2.72 -1.59
CA VAL A 20 14.87 -3.52 -2.17
C VAL A 20 15.36 -4.47 -3.27
N ALA A 21 16.41 -4.11 -4.00
CA ALA A 21 16.99 -4.96 -5.04
C ALA A 21 17.53 -6.30 -4.53
N LYS A 22 17.74 -6.43 -3.22
CA LYS A 22 18.14 -7.70 -2.58
C LYS A 22 16.98 -8.71 -2.50
N TYR A 23 15.76 -8.25 -2.72
CA TYR A 23 14.53 -9.01 -2.54
C TYR A 23 13.67 -8.91 -3.82
N PRO A 24 13.80 -9.85 -4.77
CA PRO A 24 13.22 -9.73 -6.11
C PRO A 24 11.68 -9.65 -6.13
N ASN A 25 11.02 -10.14 -5.06
CA ASN A 25 9.56 -10.11 -4.94
C ASN A 25 9.02 -8.84 -4.27
N TYR A 26 9.91 -7.89 -3.91
CA TYR A 26 9.52 -6.65 -3.24
C TYR A 26 9.46 -5.51 -4.24
N SER A 27 8.47 -4.65 -4.09
CA SER A 27 8.33 -3.41 -4.83
C SER A 27 8.01 -2.25 -3.89
N VAL A 28 8.43 -1.04 -4.28
CA VAL A 28 8.16 0.18 -3.51
C VAL A 28 7.25 1.08 -4.31
N HIS A 29 6.20 1.58 -3.65
CA HIS A 29 5.26 2.54 -4.20
C HIS A 29 5.34 3.84 -3.40
N TYR A 30 5.52 4.94 -4.09
CA TYR A 30 5.58 6.26 -3.47
C TYR A 30 4.18 6.77 -3.14
N ALA A 31 3.96 7.17 -1.88
CA ALA A 31 2.71 7.79 -1.45
C ALA A 31 2.60 9.22 -2.01
N VAL A 32 1.84 9.38 -3.09
CA VAL A 32 1.71 10.63 -3.87
C VAL A 32 1.19 11.79 -3.02
N LYS A 33 0.39 11.50 -2.00
CA LYS A 33 -0.11 12.49 -1.03
C LYS A 33 0.99 13.30 -0.35
N ALA A 34 2.21 12.76 -0.24
CA ALA A 34 3.34 13.46 0.38
C ALA A 34 3.78 14.65 -0.47
N ASN A 35 3.85 14.50 -1.78
CA ASN A 35 4.15 15.60 -2.72
C ASN A 35 3.81 15.18 -4.16
N ALA A 36 2.78 15.80 -4.72
CA ALA A 36 2.34 15.55 -6.09
C ALA A 36 2.98 16.52 -7.12
N ASN A 37 4.04 17.24 -6.77
CA ASN A 37 4.73 18.13 -7.71
C ASN A 37 5.25 17.32 -8.91
N PRO A 38 4.94 17.72 -10.16
CA PRO A 38 5.32 16.94 -11.35
C PRO A 38 6.82 16.65 -11.49
N LYS A 39 7.69 17.59 -11.08
CA LYS A 39 9.13 17.39 -11.13
C LYS A 39 9.60 16.36 -10.10
N VAL A 40 9.00 16.37 -8.90
CA VAL A 40 9.28 15.37 -7.86
C VAL A 40 8.81 13.99 -8.31
N LEU A 41 7.58 13.91 -8.81
CA LEU A 41 7.01 12.65 -9.32
C LEU A 41 7.84 12.08 -10.48
N THR A 42 8.34 12.92 -11.39
CA THR A 42 9.22 12.47 -12.49
C THR A 42 10.50 11.83 -11.94
N ILE A 43 11.18 12.45 -10.97
CA ILE A 43 12.40 11.91 -10.37
C ILE A 43 12.10 10.54 -9.70
N ILE A 44 11.00 10.43 -8.99
CA ILE A 44 10.60 9.19 -8.31
C ILE A 44 10.27 8.10 -9.32
N ARG A 45 9.51 8.42 -10.36
CA ARG A 45 9.19 7.49 -11.44
C ARG A 45 10.46 6.99 -12.16
N GLU A 46 11.43 7.89 -12.41
CA GLU A 46 12.72 7.53 -13.01
C GLU A 46 13.52 6.54 -12.17
N SER A 47 13.31 6.52 -10.85
CA SER A 47 13.91 5.52 -9.97
C SER A 47 13.26 4.12 -10.05
N GLY A 48 12.17 3.96 -10.82
CA GLY A 48 11.49 2.68 -11.02
C GLY A 48 10.39 2.34 -10.03
N MET A 49 10.09 3.24 -9.08
CA MET A 49 9.02 3.05 -8.09
C MET A 49 7.63 3.10 -8.73
N GLY A 50 6.66 2.44 -8.07
CA GLY A 50 5.24 2.62 -8.33
C GLY A 50 4.67 3.84 -7.60
N ALA A 51 3.37 4.06 -7.74
CA ALA A 51 2.64 5.12 -7.08
C ALA A 51 1.51 4.56 -6.21
N ASP A 52 1.43 5.04 -4.97
CA ASP A 52 0.31 4.81 -4.06
C ASP A 52 -0.51 6.10 -3.98
N CYS A 53 -1.73 6.04 -4.51
CA CYS A 53 -2.64 7.17 -4.68
C CYS A 53 -3.83 7.05 -3.73
N VAL A 54 -4.31 8.18 -3.22
CA VAL A 54 -5.49 8.24 -2.35
C VAL A 54 -6.60 9.14 -2.92
N SER A 55 -6.46 9.55 -4.17
CA SER A 55 -7.50 10.28 -4.90
C SER A 55 -7.32 10.14 -6.41
N GLY A 56 -8.39 10.38 -7.17
CA GLY A 56 -8.33 10.44 -8.63
C GLY A 56 -7.41 11.55 -9.14
N GLY A 57 -7.28 12.65 -8.40
CA GLY A 57 -6.31 13.72 -8.70
C GLY A 57 -4.87 13.20 -8.66
N GLU A 58 -4.53 12.38 -7.66
CA GLU A 58 -3.21 11.77 -7.53
C GLU A 58 -2.97 10.71 -8.62
N ILE A 59 -3.97 9.90 -8.98
CA ILE A 59 -3.88 8.96 -10.11
C ILE A 59 -3.54 9.74 -11.40
N ARG A 60 -4.27 10.83 -11.69
CA ARG A 60 -3.96 11.67 -12.86
C ARG A 60 -2.55 12.25 -12.81
N ALA A 61 -2.09 12.70 -11.64
CA ALA A 61 -0.75 13.24 -11.47
C ALA A 61 0.32 12.18 -11.70
N ALA A 62 0.14 10.97 -11.17
CA ALA A 62 1.05 9.84 -11.37
C ALA A 62 1.12 9.43 -12.85
N ILE A 63 -0.03 9.24 -13.52
CA ILE A 63 -0.06 8.87 -14.94
C ILE A 63 0.58 9.95 -15.81
N ARG A 64 0.29 11.24 -15.55
CA ARG A 64 0.92 12.36 -16.27
C ARG A 64 2.43 12.46 -16.06
N ALA A 65 2.92 12.05 -14.90
CA ALA A 65 4.36 11.97 -14.61
C ALA A 65 5.02 10.73 -15.24
N GLY A 66 4.23 9.84 -15.88
CA GLY A 66 4.71 8.68 -16.62
C GLY A 66 4.84 7.41 -15.79
N PHE A 67 4.22 7.33 -14.60
CA PHE A 67 4.13 6.05 -13.88
C PHE A 67 3.34 5.04 -14.72
N PRO A 68 3.83 3.80 -14.90
CA PRO A 68 3.06 2.74 -15.52
C PRO A 68 1.80 2.45 -14.71
N ALA A 69 0.65 2.30 -15.38
CA ALA A 69 -0.62 2.09 -14.68
C ALA A 69 -0.63 0.79 -13.85
N ASP A 70 0.05 -0.24 -14.33
CA ASP A 70 0.27 -1.51 -13.62
C ASP A 70 1.18 -1.41 -12.38
N LYS A 71 1.69 -0.21 -12.09
CA LYS A 71 2.42 0.15 -10.85
C LYS A 71 1.71 1.22 -10.03
N VAL A 72 0.44 1.46 -10.30
CA VAL A 72 -0.40 2.41 -9.53
C VAL A 72 -1.40 1.64 -8.69
N VAL A 73 -1.43 1.92 -7.38
CA VAL A 73 -2.45 1.42 -6.46
C VAL A 73 -3.31 2.57 -5.96
N PHE A 74 -4.58 2.28 -5.65
CA PHE A 74 -5.53 3.29 -5.18
C PHE A 74 -6.13 2.88 -3.83
N ALA A 75 -5.76 3.63 -2.79
CA ALA A 75 -6.23 3.47 -1.41
C ALA A 75 -7.16 4.62 -1.00
N GLY A 76 -7.70 4.56 0.22
CA GLY A 76 -8.55 5.60 0.80
C GLY A 76 -9.99 5.19 0.97
N VAL A 77 -10.63 5.70 2.04
CA VAL A 77 -11.99 5.32 2.49
C VAL A 77 -13.13 5.99 1.73
N GLY A 78 -12.83 7.01 0.92
CA GLY A 78 -13.85 7.85 0.28
C GLY A 78 -13.71 7.92 -1.24
N LYS A 79 -13.43 6.77 -1.89
CA LYS A 79 -13.36 6.73 -3.36
C LYS A 79 -14.72 7.05 -3.98
N ALA A 80 -14.78 8.12 -4.76
CA ALA A 80 -15.97 8.48 -5.52
C ALA A 80 -16.05 7.69 -6.83
N ASP A 81 -17.24 7.55 -7.39
CA ASP A 81 -17.49 6.80 -8.63
C ASP A 81 -16.60 7.26 -9.80
N TRP A 82 -16.39 8.56 -9.94
CA TRP A 82 -15.54 9.10 -11.02
C TRP A 82 -14.06 8.73 -10.82
N GLU A 83 -13.60 8.56 -9.59
CA GLU A 83 -12.23 8.16 -9.27
C GLU A 83 -12.03 6.68 -9.53
N ILE A 84 -13.02 5.86 -9.16
CA ILE A 84 -13.04 4.43 -9.47
C ILE A 84 -13.05 4.22 -10.99
N ASN A 85 -13.95 4.94 -11.70
CA ASN A 85 -14.00 4.91 -13.16
C ASN A 85 -12.67 5.29 -13.80
N LEU A 86 -12.00 6.30 -13.26
CA LEU A 86 -10.68 6.73 -13.73
C LEU A 86 -9.63 5.63 -13.54
N GLY A 87 -9.59 4.98 -12.38
CA GLY A 87 -8.70 3.88 -12.11
C GLY A 87 -8.94 2.68 -13.04
N LEU A 88 -10.21 2.35 -13.30
CA LEU A 88 -10.63 1.33 -14.26
C LEU A 88 -10.21 1.70 -15.69
N GLU A 89 -10.41 2.95 -16.10
CA GLU A 89 -10.05 3.46 -17.43
C GLU A 89 -8.56 3.30 -17.69
N TYR A 90 -7.71 3.75 -16.77
CA TYR A 90 -6.26 3.61 -16.88
C TYR A 90 -5.75 2.18 -16.69
N GLY A 91 -6.56 1.28 -16.12
CA GLY A 91 -6.14 -0.08 -15.81
C GLY A 91 -5.06 -0.11 -14.72
N ILE A 92 -5.29 0.58 -13.61
CA ILE A 92 -4.36 0.58 -12.49
C ILE A 92 -4.17 -0.84 -11.91
N PHE A 93 -3.05 -1.07 -11.23
CA PHE A 93 -2.71 -2.38 -10.70
C PHE A 93 -3.77 -2.92 -9.73
N CYS A 94 -4.23 -2.11 -8.76
CA CYS A 94 -5.09 -2.59 -7.70
C CYS A 94 -5.86 -1.46 -7.01
N PHE A 95 -7.10 -1.75 -6.62
CA PHE A 95 -7.86 -0.96 -5.64
C PHE A 95 -7.69 -1.57 -4.24
N ASN A 96 -7.19 -0.79 -3.28
CA ASN A 96 -7.14 -1.17 -1.88
C ASN A 96 -8.49 -0.81 -1.24
N VAL A 97 -9.32 -1.83 -1.03
CA VAL A 97 -10.73 -1.71 -0.63
C VAL A 97 -10.87 -1.73 0.88
N GLU A 98 -11.71 -0.90 1.42
CA GLU A 98 -11.87 -0.69 2.87
C GLU A 98 -13.26 -1.08 3.41
N SER A 99 -14.21 -1.47 2.52
CA SER A 99 -15.55 -1.89 2.93
C SER A 99 -16.28 -2.71 1.86
N ILE A 100 -17.31 -3.46 2.28
CA ILE A 100 -18.17 -4.19 1.34
C ILE A 100 -18.94 -3.25 0.41
N PRO A 101 -19.56 -2.15 0.88
CA PRO A 101 -20.22 -1.22 -0.04
C PRO A 101 -19.30 -0.63 -1.11
N GLU A 102 -18.04 -0.33 -0.76
CA GLU A 102 -17.04 0.11 -1.74
C GLU A 102 -16.77 -0.99 -2.79
N LEU A 103 -16.63 -2.23 -2.34
CA LEU A 103 -16.42 -3.38 -3.23
C LEU A 103 -17.58 -3.57 -4.21
N GLU A 104 -18.82 -3.42 -3.73
CA GLU A 104 -20.03 -3.50 -4.54
C GLU A 104 -20.04 -2.43 -5.65
N VAL A 105 -19.71 -1.18 -5.30
CA VAL A 105 -19.60 -0.07 -6.26
C VAL A 105 -18.50 -0.33 -7.28
N ILE A 106 -17.33 -0.82 -6.86
CA ILE A 106 -16.23 -1.16 -7.79
C ILE A 106 -16.69 -2.26 -8.77
N ASN A 107 -17.35 -3.31 -8.29
CA ASN A 107 -17.87 -4.37 -9.14
C ASN A 107 -18.89 -3.86 -10.16
N GLU A 108 -19.82 -3.00 -9.75
CA GLU A 108 -20.83 -2.40 -10.62
C GLU A 108 -20.20 -1.51 -11.71
N LEU A 109 -19.29 -0.61 -11.33
CA LEU A 109 -18.61 0.29 -12.27
C LEU A 109 -17.67 -0.47 -13.21
N ALA A 110 -17.01 -1.52 -12.74
CA ALA A 110 -16.20 -2.39 -13.58
C ALA A 110 -17.06 -3.17 -14.60
N ALA A 111 -18.23 -3.66 -14.17
CA ALA A 111 -19.19 -4.31 -15.06
C ALA A 111 -19.67 -3.37 -16.18
N ALA A 112 -19.98 -2.11 -15.84
CA ALA A 112 -20.41 -1.10 -16.81
C ALA A 112 -19.32 -0.80 -17.87
N GLN A 113 -18.04 -1.04 -17.57
CA GLN A 113 -16.93 -0.88 -18.51
C GLN A 113 -16.47 -2.22 -19.14
N ASN A 114 -17.15 -3.34 -18.87
CA ASN A 114 -16.74 -4.70 -19.28
C ASN A 114 -15.30 -5.02 -18.83
N LYS A 115 -14.93 -4.64 -17.60
CA LYS A 115 -13.61 -4.86 -17.00
C LYS A 115 -13.70 -5.73 -15.76
N ILE A 116 -12.55 -6.22 -15.32
CA ILE A 116 -12.35 -6.87 -14.03
C ILE A 116 -11.38 -6.01 -13.24
N ALA A 117 -11.79 -5.53 -12.07
CA ALA A 117 -10.95 -4.76 -11.17
C ALA A 117 -10.16 -5.70 -10.24
N ASN A 118 -8.84 -5.55 -10.19
CA ASN A 118 -8.05 -6.18 -9.14
C ASN A 118 -8.30 -5.45 -7.81
N VAL A 119 -8.59 -6.19 -6.76
CA VAL A 119 -8.84 -5.65 -5.42
C VAL A 119 -7.98 -6.34 -4.38
N ALA A 120 -7.43 -5.55 -3.46
CA ALA A 120 -6.82 -6.01 -2.23
C ALA A 120 -7.61 -5.43 -1.05
N PHE A 121 -7.83 -6.22 0.00
CA PHE A 121 -8.58 -5.74 1.16
C PHE A 121 -7.64 -5.14 2.19
N ARG A 122 -7.90 -3.89 2.56
CA ARG A 122 -7.23 -3.28 3.70
C ARG A 122 -7.83 -3.85 4.98
N ILE A 123 -7.06 -4.70 5.61
CA ILE A 123 -7.42 -5.30 6.89
C ILE A 123 -6.77 -4.51 8.02
N ASN A 124 -7.56 -4.17 9.03
CA ASN A 124 -7.02 -3.65 10.28
C ASN A 124 -6.41 -4.83 11.05
N PRO A 125 -5.08 -4.88 11.22
CA PRO A 125 -4.42 -6.06 11.79
C PRO A 125 -4.56 -6.15 13.31
N ASP A 126 -5.15 -5.17 13.96
CA ASP A 126 -5.24 -5.06 15.43
C ASP A 126 -3.86 -5.20 16.10
N VAL A 127 -2.89 -4.50 15.56
CA VAL A 127 -1.53 -4.42 16.05
C VAL A 127 -1.25 -3.00 16.53
N GLY A 128 -0.88 -2.86 17.80
CA GLY A 128 -0.43 -1.57 18.34
C GLY A 128 0.92 -1.19 17.75
N ALA A 129 1.08 0.08 17.36
CA ALA A 129 2.36 0.64 16.95
C ALA A 129 2.77 1.76 17.92
N HIS A 130 4.07 1.87 18.21
CA HIS A 130 4.63 2.93 19.05
C HIS A 130 4.67 4.26 18.28
N THR A 131 3.49 4.80 17.99
CA THR A 131 3.30 6.05 17.24
C THR A 131 2.61 7.09 18.10
N HIS A 132 2.58 8.33 17.61
CA HIS A 132 1.74 9.36 18.21
C HIS A 132 0.26 8.94 18.10
N ALA A 133 -0.52 9.12 19.19
CA ALA A 133 -1.92 8.66 19.29
C ALA A 133 -2.82 9.07 18.11
N ASN A 134 -2.55 10.24 17.51
CA ASN A 134 -3.34 10.78 16.40
C ASN A 134 -3.01 10.17 15.02
N ILE A 135 -1.93 9.37 14.91
CA ILE A 135 -1.46 8.79 13.64
C ILE A 135 -1.40 7.27 13.65
N THR A 136 -1.76 6.63 14.77
CA THR A 136 -1.89 5.18 14.87
C THR A 136 -3.11 4.71 14.09
N THR A 137 -2.98 3.72 13.23
CA THR A 137 -4.06 3.19 12.38
C THR A 137 -4.25 1.68 12.48
N GLY A 138 -3.43 0.99 13.27
CA GLY A 138 -3.40 -0.47 13.36
C GLY A 138 -4.21 -1.10 14.50
N LEU A 139 -4.83 -0.30 15.37
CA LEU A 139 -5.66 -0.80 16.47
C LEU A 139 -7.09 -1.12 16.01
N ALA A 140 -7.77 -2.04 16.70
CA ALA A 140 -9.16 -2.44 16.40
C ALA A 140 -10.15 -1.25 16.39
N GLU A 141 -9.89 -0.22 17.19
CA GLU A 141 -10.72 0.99 17.30
C GLU A 141 -10.48 2.01 16.19
N ASN A 142 -9.52 1.77 15.29
CA ASN A 142 -9.14 2.73 14.26
C ASN A 142 -10.13 2.79 13.11
N LYS A 143 -10.20 3.99 12.50
CA LYS A 143 -11.20 4.40 11.50
C LYS A 143 -11.10 3.69 10.15
N PHE A 144 -9.98 3.03 9.84
CA PHE A 144 -9.64 2.59 8.51
C PHE A 144 -9.51 1.08 8.42
N GLY A 145 -9.94 0.55 7.28
CA GLY A 145 -9.83 -0.86 6.97
C GLY A 145 -10.99 -1.70 7.50
N ILE A 146 -11.03 -2.92 7.00
CA ILE A 146 -11.98 -3.96 7.36
C ILE A 146 -11.47 -4.65 8.64
N SER A 147 -12.36 -4.94 9.58
CA SER A 147 -12.00 -5.69 10.78
C SER A 147 -11.55 -7.11 10.43
N MET A 148 -10.67 -7.69 11.26
CA MET A 148 -10.29 -9.10 11.06
C MET A 148 -11.48 -10.05 11.17
N GLN A 149 -12.53 -9.67 11.92
CA GLN A 149 -13.76 -10.47 12.05
C GLN A 149 -14.58 -10.49 10.75
N ASP A 150 -14.54 -9.39 9.98
CA ASP A 150 -15.26 -9.25 8.73
C ASP A 150 -14.47 -9.71 7.50
N MET A 151 -13.16 -10.02 7.67
CA MET A 151 -12.27 -10.40 6.56
C MET A 151 -12.82 -11.58 5.76
N ASP A 152 -13.26 -12.64 6.43
CA ASP A 152 -13.80 -13.83 5.74
C ASP A 152 -15.04 -13.46 4.93
N LYS A 153 -15.94 -12.67 5.51
CA LYS A 153 -17.17 -12.23 4.86
C LYS A 153 -16.90 -11.42 3.59
N VAL A 154 -15.97 -10.47 3.65
CA VAL A 154 -15.68 -9.63 2.48
C VAL A 154 -15.01 -10.44 1.36
N ILE A 155 -14.19 -11.41 1.70
CA ILE A 155 -13.58 -12.31 0.71
C ILE A 155 -14.64 -13.19 0.06
N ASP A 156 -15.57 -13.76 0.84
CA ASP A 156 -16.66 -14.57 0.32
C ASP A 156 -17.55 -13.77 -0.64
N VAL A 157 -17.90 -12.54 -0.27
CA VAL A 157 -18.65 -11.63 -1.15
C VAL A 157 -17.88 -11.34 -2.45
N ALA A 158 -16.56 -11.10 -2.37
CA ALA A 158 -15.76 -10.84 -3.56
C ALA A 158 -15.69 -12.05 -4.51
N GLN A 159 -15.67 -13.28 -3.98
CA GLN A 159 -15.61 -14.50 -4.78
C GLN A 159 -16.87 -14.73 -5.60
N GLU A 160 -18.02 -14.20 -5.17
CA GLU A 160 -19.29 -14.27 -5.89
C GLU A 160 -19.43 -13.19 -6.97
N MET A 161 -18.59 -12.15 -6.93
CA MET A 161 -18.64 -11.03 -7.86
C MET A 161 -17.87 -11.33 -9.16
N LYS A 162 -18.46 -10.97 -10.30
CA LYS A 162 -17.90 -11.30 -11.62
C LYS A 162 -16.89 -10.27 -12.15
N ASN A 163 -16.95 -9.06 -11.65
CA ASN A 163 -16.16 -7.93 -12.18
C ASN A 163 -15.10 -7.42 -11.20
N VAL A 164 -14.82 -8.18 -10.16
CA VAL A 164 -13.66 -7.98 -9.26
C VAL A 164 -12.85 -9.26 -9.17
N LYS A 165 -11.53 -9.12 -9.01
CA LYS A 165 -10.61 -10.21 -8.71
C LYS A 165 -9.91 -9.88 -7.40
N PHE A 166 -10.13 -10.67 -6.36
CA PHE A 166 -9.34 -10.60 -5.15
C PHE A 166 -7.91 -11.06 -5.44
N ILE A 167 -6.93 -10.20 -5.20
CA ILE A 167 -5.52 -10.52 -5.42
C ILE A 167 -4.69 -10.48 -4.13
N GLY A 168 -5.19 -9.84 -3.06
CA GLY A 168 -4.34 -9.73 -1.89
C GLY A 168 -4.88 -8.95 -0.72
N LEU A 169 -3.97 -8.73 0.22
CA LEU A 169 -4.21 -8.00 1.47
C LEU A 169 -3.37 -6.73 1.51
N HIS A 170 -3.93 -5.69 2.11
CA HIS A 170 -3.27 -4.43 2.38
C HIS A 170 -3.35 -4.12 3.89
N PHE A 171 -2.27 -3.57 4.42
CA PHE A 171 -2.14 -3.19 5.84
C PHE A 171 -1.52 -1.81 5.95
N HIS A 172 -1.81 -1.11 7.04
CA HIS A 172 -1.11 0.11 7.41
C HIS A 172 -1.30 0.36 8.91
N ILE A 173 -0.23 0.25 9.69
CA ILE A 173 -0.28 0.34 11.16
C ILE A 173 -0.01 1.72 11.72
N GLY A 174 0.41 2.66 10.88
CA GLY A 174 0.67 4.04 11.29
C GLY A 174 1.78 4.70 10.51
N SER A 175 2.18 5.87 10.97
CA SER A 175 3.24 6.67 10.40
C SER A 175 4.27 7.02 11.48
N GLN A 176 5.50 7.35 11.08
CA GLN A 176 6.56 7.77 11.98
C GLN A 176 6.93 6.68 13.01
N ILE A 177 7.00 5.42 12.56
CA ILE A 177 7.36 4.26 13.35
C ILE A 177 8.89 4.11 13.33
N LEU A 178 9.50 4.15 14.50
CA LEU A 178 10.97 4.01 14.68
C LEU A 178 11.35 2.67 15.30
N ASP A 179 10.39 1.97 15.92
CA ASP A 179 10.60 0.65 16.51
C ASP A 179 10.32 -0.46 15.48
N MET A 180 11.37 -1.21 15.11
CA MET A 180 11.24 -2.35 14.19
C MET A 180 10.36 -3.47 14.76
N GLY A 181 10.19 -3.55 16.08
CA GLY A 181 9.28 -4.49 16.75
C GLY A 181 7.82 -4.36 16.27
N ASP A 182 7.38 -3.16 15.92
CA ASP A 182 6.02 -2.94 15.40
C ASP A 182 5.84 -3.60 14.02
N PHE A 183 6.86 -3.54 13.17
CA PHE A 183 6.85 -4.24 11.87
C PHE A 183 6.96 -5.75 12.03
N VAL A 184 7.69 -6.25 13.03
CA VAL A 184 7.72 -7.68 13.38
C VAL A 184 6.32 -8.15 13.82
N ALA A 185 5.64 -7.38 14.66
CA ALA A 185 4.27 -7.70 15.09
C ALA A 185 3.30 -7.72 13.89
N LEU A 186 3.43 -6.79 12.96
CA LEU A 186 2.67 -6.81 11.70
C LEU A 186 2.95 -8.07 10.89
N CYS A 187 4.21 -8.44 10.69
CA CYS A 187 4.59 -9.65 9.94
C CYS A 187 3.95 -10.90 10.54
N ASN A 188 3.99 -11.05 11.87
CA ASN A 188 3.37 -12.18 12.56
C ASN A 188 1.88 -12.25 12.29
N ARG A 189 1.18 -11.11 12.38
CA ARG A 189 -0.25 -11.03 12.08
C ARG A 189 -0.55 -11.36 10.61
N VAL A 190 0.22 -10.84 9.68
CA VAL A 190 0.07 -11.14 8.25
C VAL A 190 0.27 -12.63 7.98
N ASN A 191 1.27 -13.26 8.61
CA ASN A 191 1.50 -14.69 8.48
C ASN A 191 0.29 -15.52 8.97
N GLU A 192 -0.27 -15.18 10.15
CA GLU A 192 -1.48 -15.84 10.67
C GLU A 192 -2.66 -15.74 9.70
N LEU A 193 -2.87 -14.55 9.12
CA LEU A 193 -3.96 -14.34 8.17
C LEU A 193 -3.73 -15.11 6.86
N GLN A 194 -2.50 -15.15 6.37
CA GLN A 194 -2.15 -15.96 5.20
C GLN A 194 -2.39 -17.45 5.44
N ASP A 195 -1.94 -17.99 6.59
CA ASP A 195 -2.15 -19.40 6.96
C ASP A 195 -3.65 -19.74 7.02
N LYS A 196 -4.47 -18.83 7.57
CA LYS A 196 -5.93 -18.97 7.63
C LYS A 196 -6.56 -19.01 6.22
N LEU A 197 -6.14 -18.11 5.33
CA LEU A 197 -6.68 -18.06 3.95
C LEU A 197 -6.22 -19.26 3.12
N GLU A 198 -4.98 -19.69 3.28
CA GLU A 198 -4.43 -20.88 2.62
C GLU A 198 -5.20 -22.15 3.04
N ALA A 199 -5.55 -22.30 4.32
CA ALA A 199 -6.41 -23.40 4.80
C ALA A 199 -7.78 -23.40 4.13
N ARG A 200 -8.28 -22.25 3.69
CA ARG A 200 -9.50 -22.08 2.89
C ARG A 200 -9.26 -22.21 1.38
N ARG A 201 -8.04 -22.51 0.93
CA ARG A 201 -7.62 -22.55 -0.49
C ARG A 201 -7.79 -21.22 -1.22
N ILE A 202 -7.65 -20.10 -0.49
CA ILE A 202 -7.72 -18.76 -1.03
C ILE A 202 -6.27 -18.27 -1.24
N LEU A 203 -5.94 -17.93 -2.50
CA LEU A 203 -4.62 -17.43 -2.84
C LEU A 203 -4.52 -15.93 -2.53
N VAL A 204 -3.44 -15.55 -1.84
CA VAL A 204 -3.05 -14.17 -1.59
C VAL A 204 -1.84 -13.87 -2.47
N GLU A 205 -2.08 -13.42 -3.70
CA GLU A 205 -1.02 -13.18 -4.70
C GLU A 205 -0.18 -11.94 -4.34
N HIS A 206 -0.78 -10.96 -3.66
CA HIS A 206 -0.17 -9.66 -3.36
C HIS A 206 -0.35 -9.29 -1.89
N ILE A 207 0.73 -8.81 -1.27
CA ILE A 207 0.70 -8.26 0.10
C ILE A 207 1.26 -6.85 0.07
N ASN A 208 0.44 -5.89 0.48
CA ASN A 208 0.84 -4.52 0.70
C ASN A 208 0.96 -4.28 2.22
N VAL A 209 2.17 -4.15 2.71
CA VAL A 209 2.44 -3.95 4.14
C VAL A 209 2.29 -2.48 4.58
N GLY A 210 1.91 -1.60 3.65
CA GLY A 210 1.85 -0.16 3.91
C GLY A 210 3.23 0.47 3.96
N GLY A 211 3.35 1.52 4.73
CA GLY A 211 4.60 2.24 4.96
C GLY A 211 4.80 2.48 6.45
N GLY A 212 5.14 3.71 6.78
CA GLY A 212 5.19 4.15 8.17
C GLY A 212 6.59 4.28 8.76
N LEU A 213 7.64 3.85 8.04
CA LEU A 213 9.02 4.04 8.52
C LEU A 213 9.27 5.51 8.84
N GLY A 214 9.71 5.77 10.08
CA GLY A 214 9.92 7.10 10.61
C GLY A 214 11.25 7.72 10.20
N ILE A 215 11.31 9.06 10.33
CA ILE A 215 12.53 9.86 10.15
C ILE A 215 12.79 10.70 11.39
N ASP A 216 14.03 11.09 11.62
CA ASP A 216 14.40 11.99 12.70
C ASP A 216 14.11 13.46 12.31
N TYR A 217 12.96 13.96 12.73
CA TYR A 217 12.58 15.36 12.54
C TYR A 217 13.41 16.34 13.41
N GLY A 218 13.91 15.85 14.55
CA GLY A 218 14.69 16.68 15.47
C GLY A 218 16.11 16.96 14.96
N HIS A 219 16.68 16.03 14.23
CA HIS A 219 18.05 16.11 13.73
C HIS A 219 18.17 15.65 12.28
N PRO A 220 17.48 16.29 11.32
CA PRO A 220 17.36 15.81 9.95
C PRO A 220 18.69 15.68 9.20
N ASN A 221 19.73 16.41 9.65
CA ASN A 221 21.06 16.38 9.04
C ASN A 221 21.98 15.26 9.58
N ARG A 222 21.58 14.58 10.67
CA ARG A 222 22.39 13.47 11.23
C ARG A 222 22.14 12.17 10.50
N GLN A 223 20.90 11.95 10.08
CA GLN A 223 20.47 10.77 9.34
C GLN A 223 19.49 11.21 8.25
N ALA A 224 20.02 11.77 7.18
CA ALA A 224 19.21 12.28 6.07
C ALA A 224 18.47 11.16 5.31
N VAL A 225 19.00 9.93 5.36
CA VAL A 225 18.42 8.74 4.74
C VAL A 225 17.92 7.81 5.85
N PRO A 226 16.65 7.35 5.81
CA PRO A 226 16.10 6.39 6.77
C PRO A 226 16.84 5.05 6.75
N ASN A 227 16.70 4.28 7.83
CA ASN A 227 17.31 2.96 7.93
C ASN A 227 16.54 1.91 7.11
N PHE A 228 16.61 2.00 5.80
CA PHE A 228 15.97 1.07 4.88
C PHE A 228 16.52 -0.35 5.03
N LYS A 229 17.81 -0.51 5.39
CA LYS A 229 18.41 -1.82 5.58
C LYS A 229 17.67 -2.65 6.61
N ASP A 230 17.48 -2.11 7.81
CA ASP A 230 16.81 -2.85 8.88
C ASP A 230 15.32 -3.02 8.58
N TYR A 231 14.69 -2.02 7.94
CA TYR A 231 13.29 -2.09 7.52
C TYR A 231 13.04 -3.27 6.57
N PHE A 232 13.77 -3.39 5.47
CA PHE A 232 13.61 -4.50 4.53
C PHE A 232 14.08 -5.83 5.11
N ALA A 233 15.16 -5.85 5.88
CA ALA A 233 15.63 -7.06 6.54
C ALA A 233 14.60 -7.60 7.54
N THR A 234 13.87 -6.73 8.24
CA THR A 234 12.79 -7.13 9.14
C THR A 234 11.69 -7.86 8.38
N TYR A 235 11.19 -7.29 7.29
CA TYR A 235 10.17 -7.96 6.49
C TYR A 235 10.69 -9.26 5.87
N ALA A 236 11.89 -9.26 5.31
CA ALA A 236 12.47 -10.46 4.69
C ALA A 236 12.72 -11.58 5.68
N GLY A 237 13.04 -11.25 6.92
CA GLY A 237 13.27 -12.23 7.99
C GLY A 237 12.01 -12.73 8.69
N GLN A 238 10.94 -11.95 8.69
CA GLN A 238 9.75 -12.23 9.49
C GLN A 238 8.50 -12.56 8.67
N LEU A 239 8.35 -11.97 7.47
CA LEU A 239 7.21 -12.23 6.62
C LEU A 239 7.42 -13.50 5.79
N LYS A 240 6.55 -14.47 5.97
CA LYS A 240 6.61 -15.76 5.26
C LYS A 240 5.91 -15.65 3.90
N LEU A 241 6.65 -15.16 2.90
CA LEU A 241 6.12 -15.10 1.54
C LEU A 241 5.91 -16.50 0.94
N ARG A 242 4.86 -16.65 0.15
CA ARG A 242 4.60 -17.84 -0.67
C ARG A 242 5.34 -17.72 -2.00
N PRO A 243 5.68 -18.83 -2.68
CA PRO A 243 6.46 -18.79 -3.93
C PRO A 243 5.85 -17.97 -5.07
N TYR A 244 4.54 -17.75 -5.00
CA TYR A 244 3.77 -17.03 -6.02
C TYR A 244 3.54 -15.54 -5.70
N GLN A 245 4.03 -15.06 -4.56
CA GLN A 245 3.86 -13.68 -4.09
C GLN A 245 4.97 -12.75 -4.58
#